data_a75a4e6f8209840cd621c4b4ffd0045d
#
_entry.id   a75a4e6f8209840cd621c4b4ffd0045d
#
_cell.length_a   1.000
_cell.length_b   1.000
_cell.length_c   1.000
_cell.angle_alpha   90.00
_cell.angle_beta   90.00
_cell.angle_gamma   90.00
#
_symmetry.space_group_name_H-M   'P 1'
#
loop_
_entity.id
_entity.type
_entity.pdbx_description
1 polymer ?
#
loop_
_entity_poly.entity_id
_entity_poly.type
_entity_poly.pdbx_seq_one_letter_code
_entity_poly.pdbx_strand_id
1 'polypeptide(L)'
;MNYINTYRPAEPNDYDALLKLLPQLADFDIPVRRFANNLWEGDAELLKSVLDKETQVTFADVAISSSNEISGLILVTMRAEILSHQPSAHLEAIVVAPPARGQGLGRRLLQRTEDRVKDLGATTLTLHVFANNQRARSLYRSHGFDEEMLRCIKWLD
;
A
#
# COMPACT_ATOMS: atom_id res chain seq x y z
N MET A 1 -6.02 9.87 23.21
CA MET A 1 -6.13 10.97 22.23
C MET A 1 -6.70 10.44 20.94
N ASN A 2 -7.77 11.03 20.46
CA ASN A 2 -8.26 10.73 19.12
C ASN A 2 -7.34 11.44 18.12
N TYR A 3 -6.45 10.70 17.49
CA TYR A 3 -5.68 11.21 16.35
C TYR A 3 -6.62 11.32 15.15
N ILE A 4 -7.08 12.53 14.89
CA ILE A 4 -7.91 12.81 13.72
C ILE A 4 -6.96 12.98 12.54
N ASN A 5 -6.98 11.99 11.64
CA ASN A 5 -6.32 12.12 10.35
C ASN A 5 -7.33 12.67 9.32
N THR A 6 -6.86 13.54 8.47
CA THR A 6 -7.56 13.89 7.23
C THR A 6 -6.95 13.09 6.07
N TYR A 7 -7.70 12.92 5.00
CA TYR A 7 -7.29 12.12 3.86
C TYR A 7 -7.47 12.94 2.59
N ARG A 8 -6.50 12.85 1.70
CA ARG A 8 -6.55 13.50 0.39
C ARG A 8 -5.71 12.75 -0.63
N PRO A 9 -5.90 13.00 -1.94
CA PRO A 9 -4.96 12.54 -2.94
C PRO A 9 -3.54 13.06 -2.65
N ALA A 10 -2.54 12.25 -2.97
CA ALA A 10 -1.15 12.69 -2.92
C ALA A 10 -0.91 13.77 -3.98
N GLU A 11 -0.09 14.74 -3.65
CA GLU A 11 0.26 15.89 -4.50
C GLU A 11 1.76 15.89 -4.81
N PRO A 12 2.21 16.54 -5.90
CA PRO A 12 3.63 16.59 -6.24
C PRO A 12 4.54 17.07 -5.10
N ASN A 13 4.07 18.00 -4.26
CA ASN A 13 4.81 18.50 -3.11
C ASN A 13 4.99 17.46 -1.99
N ASP A 14 4.26 16.36 -2.02
CA ASP A 14 4.39 15.28 -1.05
C ASP A 14 5.55 14.33 -1.37
N TYR A 15 6.10 14.39 -2.58
CA TYR A 15 7.03 13.37 -3.08
C TYR A 15 8.24 13.14 -2.16
N ASP A 16 8.89 14.19 -1.70
CA ASP A 16 10.09 14.05 -0.85
C ASP A 16 9.75 13.39 0.50
N ALA A 17 8.62 13.76 1.10
CA ALA A 17 8.16 13.15 2.36
C ALA A 17 7.76 11.69 2.15
N LEU A 18 7.09 11.37 1.04
CA LEU A 18 6.67 10.01 0.70
C LEU A 18 7.86 9.12 0.36
N LEU A 19 8.87 9.67 -0.32
CA LEU A 19 10.11 8.93 -0.61
C LEU A 19 10.88 8.56 0.66
N LYS A 20 10.79 9.37 1.72
CA LYS A 20 11.34 9.04 3.04
C LYS A 20 10.50 8.01 3.80
N LEU A 21 9.21 7.92 3.51
CA LEU A 21 8.29 6.99 4.17
C LEU A 21 8.35 5.59 3.55
N LEU A 22 8.50 5.48 2.23
CA LEU A 22 8.46 4.20 1.51
C LEU A 22 9.43 3.12 2.02
N PRO A 23 10.66 3.43 2.50
CA PRO A 23 11.55 2.43 3.08
C PRO A 23 10.96 1.68 4.28
N GLN A 24 9.91 2.19 4.92
CA GLN A 24 9.17 1.48 5.97
C GLN A 24 8.48 0.20 5.47
N LEU A 25 8.31 0.03 4.16
CA LEU A 25 7.85 -1.23 3.54
C LEU A 25 8.83 -2.39 3.79
N ALA A 26 10.09 -2.11 4.09
CA ALA A 26 11.12 -3.08 4.42
C ALA A 26 11.36 -3.22 5.95
N ASP A 27 10.49 -2.65 6.78
CA ASP A 27 10.60 -2.70 8.25
C ASP A 27 10.07 -4.02 8.82
N PHE A 28 10.70 -5.11 8.43
CA PHE A 28 10.51 -6.46 8.93
C PHE A 28 11.74 -7.30 8.57
N ASP A 29 11.80 -8.55 9.04
CA ASP A 29 12.88 -9.47 8.71
C ASP A 29 12.76 -9.93 7.24
N ILE A 30 13.38 -9.16 6.34
CA ILE A 30 13.28 -9.38 4.90
C ILE A 30 13.94 -10.70 4.49
N PRO A 31 13.41 -11.40 3.46
CA PRO A 31 13.95 -12.69 3.02
C PRO A 31 15.42 -12.61 2.61
N VAL A 32 16.14 -13.70 2.87
CA VAL A 32 17.53 -13.85 2.44
C VAL A 32 17.68 -13.57 0.95
N ARG A 33 18.77 -12.92 0.56
CA ARG A 33 19.07 -12.47 -0.80
C ARG A 33 18.17 -11.33 -1.34
N ARG A 34 17.33 -10.74 -0.49
CA ARG A 34 16.64 -9.47 -0.82
C ARG A 34 17.37 -8.31 -0.16
N PHE A 35 17.38 -7.18 -0.84
CA PHE A 35 17.83 -5.91 -0.30
C PHE A 35 16.61 -5.05 0.04
N ALA A 36 16.72 -4.19 1.04
CA ALA A 36 15.60 -3.37 1.49
C ALA A 36 14.98 -2.55 0.34
N ASN A 37 15.80 -1.99 -0.53
CA ASN A 37 15.34 -1.21 -1.68
C ASN A 37 14.54 -2.03 -2.71
N ASN A 38 14.76 -3.36 -2.79
CA ASN A 38 13.92 -4.22 -3.65
C ASN A 38 12.43 -4.16 -3.29
N LEU A 39 12.11 -3.79 -2.04
CA LEU A 39 10.75 -3.83 -1.51
C LEU A 39 9.97 -2.53 -1.73
N TRP A 40 10.61 -1.45 -2.13
CA TRP A 40 9.95 -0.16 -2.24
C TRP A 40 10.34 0.70 -3.47
N GLU A 41 11.46 0.43 -4.16
CA GLU A 41 11.86 1.24 -5.31
C GLU A 41 10.83 1.23 -6.45
N GLY A 42 10.25 0.08 -6.75
CA GLY A 42 9.18 -0.02 -7.76
C GLY A 42 7.94 0.80 -7.38
N ASP A 43 7.58 0.82 -6.10
CA ASP A 43 6.48 1.64 -5.61
C ASP A 43 6.81 3.14 -5.68
N ALA A 44 8.08 3.51 -5.46
CA ALA A 44 8.53 4.89 -5.61
C ALA A 44 8.40 5.37 -7.07
N GLU A 45 8.76 4.54 -8.04
CA GLU A 45 8.60 4.83 -9.46
C GLU A 45 7.13 4.96 -9.85
N LEU A 46 6.30 4.05 -9.37
CA LEU A 46 4.86 4.09 -9.61
C LEU A 46 4.21 5.32 -8.98
N LEU A 47 4.57 5.66 -7.75
CA LEU A 47 4.13 6.88 -7.07
C LEU A 47 4.51 8.13 -7.89
N LYS A 48 5.75 8.18 -8.38
CA LYS A 48 6.20 9.29 -9.22
C LYS A 48 5.32 9.44 -10.46
N SER A 49 4.99 8.35 -11.14
CA SER A 49 4.11 8.39 -12.31
C SER A 49 2.70 8.89 -11.99
N VAL A 50 2.20 8.59 -10.79
CA VAL A 50 0.91 9.14 -10.30
C VAL A 50 1.00 10.66 -10.12
N LEU A 51 2.05 11.13 -9.45
CA LEU A 51 2.25 12.56 -9.17
C LEU A 51 2.50 13.37 -10.44
N ASP A 52 3.19 12.78 -11.42
CA ASP A 52 3.45 13.39 -12.73
C ASP A 52 2.25 13.25 -13.70
N LYS A 53 1.15 12.63 -13.24
CA LYS A 53 -0.07 12.39 -14.04
C LYS A 53 0.15 11.57 -15.31
N GLU A 54 1.09 10.64 -15.26
CA GLU A 54 1.43 9.75 -16.37
C GLU A 54 0.57 8.48 -16.39
N THR A 55 -0.19 8.20 -15.35
CA THR A 55 -1.10 7.06 -15.24
C THR A 55 -2.52 7.49 -14.96
N GLN A 56 -3.50 6.77 -15.51
CA GLN A 56 -4.93 6.98 -15.26
C GLN A 56 -5.57 5.84 -14.46
N VAL A 57 -4.81 4.76 -14.21
CA VAL A 57 -5.31 3.56 -13.54
C VAL A 57 -4.76 3.41 -12.12
N THR A 58 -3.76 4.19 -11.75
CA THR A 58 -3.14 4.17 -10.42
C THR A 58 -3.44 5.46 -9.68
N PHE A 59 -3.78 5.34 -8.41
CA PHE A 59 -3.96 6.49 -7.53
C PHE A 59 -3.20 6.32 -6.22
N ALA A 60 -2.90 7.43 -5.59
CA ALA A 60 -2.25 7.49 -4.28
C ALA A 60 -3.01 8.44 -3.38
N ASP A 61 -3.35 7.99 -2.18
CA ASP A 61 -3.96 8.82 -1.14
C ASP A 61 -3.05 8.87 0.09
N VAL A 62 -3.03 9.99 0.76
CA VAL A 62 -2.26 10.22 1.99
C VAL A 62 -3.19 10.50 3.16
N ALA A 63 -2.77 10.04 4.33
CA ALA A 63 -3.34 10.43 5.60
C ALA A 63 -2.48 11.54 6.21
N ILE A 64 -3.12 12.60 6.62
CA ILE A 64 -2.47 13.79 7.20
C ILE A 64 -2.86 13.89 8.68
N SER A 65 -1.86 13.99 9.53
CA SER A 65 -2.05 14.15 10.98
C SER A 65 -2.53 15.56 11.34
N SER A 66 -2.97 15.74 12.58
CA SER A 66 -3.35 17.05 13.13
C SER A 66 -2.20 18.06 13.13
N SER A 67 -0.95 17.60 13.10
CA SER A 67 0.26 18.45 12.95
C SER A 67 0.63 18.74 11.49
N ASN A 68 -0.25 18.39 10.55
CA ASN A 68 -0.07 18.58 9.11
C ASN A 68 1.11 17.77 8.51
N GLU A 69 1.42 16.64 9.11
CA GLU A 69 2.45 15.71 8.62
C GLU A 69 1.80 14.50 7.96
N ILE A 70 2.47 13.91 6.97
CA ILE A 70 2.01 12.67 6.35
C ILE A 70 2.19 11.53 7.36
N SER A 71 1.08 10.92 7.75
CA SER A 71 1.02 9.79 8.67
C SER A 71 0.81 8.44 7.99
N GLY A 72 0.42 8.44 6.72
CA GLY A 72 0.23 7.22 5.94
C GLY A 72 0.09 7.47 4.46
N LEU A 73 0.33 6.41 3.68
CA LEU A 73 0.20 6.37 2.23
C LEU A 73 -0.51 5.09 1.84
N ILE A 74 -1.36 5.18 0.83
CA ILE A 74 -1.87 4.03 0.10
C ILE A 74 -1.70 4.26 -1.40
N LEU A 75 -1.24 3.22 -2.11
CA LEU A 75 -1.00 3.23 -3.55
C LEU A 75 -1.75 2.05 -4.17
N VAL A 76 -2.62 2.32 -5.13
CA VAL A 76 -3.56 1.33 -5.68
C VAL A 76 -3.62 1.45 -7.20
N THR A 77 -3.58 0.30 -7.87
CA THR A 77 -3.77 0.20 -9.32
C THR A 77 -5.07 -0.52 -9.65
N MET A 78 -5.92 0.12 -10.45
CA MET A 78 -7.10 -0.53 -11.05
C MET A 78 -6.64 -1.39 -12.21
N ARG A 79 -6.95 -2.69 -12.15
CA ARG A 79 -6.61 -3.65 -13.22
C ARG A 79 -7.53 -4.87 -13.16
N ALA A 80 -7.61 -5.61 -14.27
CA ALA A 80 -8.31 -6.89 -14.28
C ALA A 80 -7.65 -7.88 -13.31
N GLU A 81 -8.46 -8.67 -12.61
CA GLU A 81 -7.98 -9.75 -11.75
C GLU A 81 -7.35 -10.85 -12.63
N ILE A 82 -6.21 -11.41 -12.19
CA ILE A 82 -5.35 -12.26 -13.02
C ILE A 82 -5.97 -13.60 -13.42
N LEU A 83 -6.94 -14.12 -12.66
CA LEU A 83 -7.58 -15.41 -12.91
C LEU A 83 -8.97 -15.25 -13.55
N SER A 84 -9.80 -14.39 -12.98
CA SER A 84 -11.18 -14.19 -13.42
C SER A 84 -11.31 -13.17 -14.55
N HIS A 85 -10.30 -12.32 -14.74
CA HIS A 85 -10.30 -11.19 -15.68
C HIS A 85 -11.40 -10.15 -15.41
N GLN A 86 -12.06 -10.23 -14.26
CA GLN A 86 -13.07 -9.26 -13.84
C GLN A 86 -12.42 -7.94 -13.36
N PRO A 87 -13.16 -6.82 -13.36
CA PRO A 87 -12.67 -5.56 -12.80
C PRO A 87 -12.22 -5.73 -11.37
N SER A 88 -10.99 -5.29 -11.09
CA SER A 88 -10.35 -5.47 -9.79
C SER A 88 -9.44 -4.27 -9.48
N ALA A 89 -8.93 -4.26 -8.27
CA ALA A 89 -7.87 -3.34 -7.86
C ALA A 89 -6.75 -4.11 -7.18
N HIS A 90 -5.54 -3.61 -7.31
CA HIS A 90 -4.37 -4.15 -6.63
C HIS A 90 -3.78 -3.10 -5.69
N LEU A 91 -3.67 -3.44 -4.42
CA LEU A 91 -2.98 -2.63 -3.44
C LEU A 91 -1.47 -2.82 -3.64
N GLU A 92 -0.82 -1.80 -4.19
CA GLU A 92 0.62 -1.82 -4.45
C GLU A 92 1.42 -1.59 -3.17
N ALA A 93 0.99 -0.61 -2.36
CA ALA A 93 1.63 -0.30 -1.10
C ALA A 93 0.66 0.32 -0.09
N ILE A 94 0.86 -0.02 1.17
CA ILE A 94 0.28 0.67 2.31
C ILE A 94 1.38 0.91 3.35
N VAL A 95 1.55 2.15 3.77
CA VAL A 95 2.58 2.53 4.73
C VAL A 95 1.95 3.40 5.80
N VAL A 96 2.24 3.08 7.05
CA VAL A 96 1.89 3.92 8.21
C VAL A 96 3.18 4.41 8.83
N ALA A 97 3.32 5.72 8.98
CA ALA A 97 4.49 6.31 9.62
C ALA A 97 4.66 5.76 11.04
N PRO A 98 5.90 5.45 11.49
CA PRO A 98 6.11 4.85 12.79
C PRO A 98 5.40 5.54 13.96
N PRO A 99 5.38 6.89 14.08
CA PRO A 99 4.65 7.56 15.16
C PRO A 99 3.13 7.35 15.13
N ALA A 100 2.57 7.01 13.97
CA ALA A 100 1.12 6.84 13.77
C ALA A 100 0.67 5.38 13.90
N ARG A 101 1.57 4.45 14.15
CA ARG A 101 1.26 3.02 14.29
C ARG A 101 0.51 2.72 15.59
N GLY A 102 -0.22 1.60 15.58
CA GLY A 102 -0.98 1.15 16.76
C GLY A 102 -2.26 1.95 17.03
N GLN A 103 -2.72 2.78 16.11
CA GLN A 103 -3.89 3.65 16.25
C GLN A 103 -5.01 3.30 15.26
N GLY A 104 -4.89 2.18 14.56
CA GLY A 104 -5.87 1.71 13.59
C GLY A 104 -5.83 2.45 12.24
N LEU A 105 -4.80 3.23 11.95
CA LEU A 105 -4.70 3.99 10.68
C LEU A 105 -4.63 3.07 9.47
N GLY A 106 -3.84 1.98 9.54
CA GLY A 106 -3.77 1.00 8.46
C GLY A 106 -5.13 0.41 8.11
N ARG A 107 -5.93 0.07 9.11
CA ARG A 107 -7.30 -0.44 8.94
C ARG A 107 -8.20 0.60 8.29
N ARG A 108 -8.13 1.85 8.71
CA ARG A 108 -8.91 2.95 8.11
C ARG A 108 -8.52 3.21 6.65
N LEU A 109 -7.22 3.16 6.34
CA LEU A 109 -6.74 3.30 4.96
C LEU A 109 -7.26 2.16 4.07
N LEU A 110 -7.23 0.92 4.56
CA LEU A 110 -7.79 -0.23 3.84
C LEU A 110 -9.29 -0.08 3.61
N GLN A 111 -10.05 0.33 4.61
CA GLN A 111 -11.49 0.51 4.48
C GLN A 111 -11.83 1.59 3.45
N ARG A 112 -11.16 2.73 3.49
CA ARG A 112 -11.35 3.80 2.50
C ARG A 112 -10.99 3.34 1.09
N THR A 113 -9.94 2.56 0.95
CA THR A 113 -9.55 1.98 -0.34
C THR A 113 -10.61 1.03 -0.86
N GLU A 114 -11.10 0.12 0.00
CA GLU A 114 -12.15 -0.83 -0.35
C GLU A 114 -13.40 -0.10 -0.86
N ASP A 115 -13.86 0.90 -0.13
CA ASP A 115 -15.04 1.69 -0.52
C ASP A 115 -14.81 2.38 -1.88
N ARG A 116 -13.65 3.01 -2.06
CA ARG A 116 -13.31 3.71 -3.31
C ARG A 116 -13.24 2.78 -4.52
N VAL A 117 -12.57 1.63 -4.38
CA VAL A 117 -12.42 0.70 -5.52
C VAL A 117 -13.74 0.02 -5.88
N LYS A 118 -14.62 -0.23 -4.90
CA LYS A 118 -15.99 -0.66 -5.14
C LYS A 118 -16.77 0.37 -5.97
N ASP A 119 -16.68 1.64 -5.61
CA ASP A 119 -17.33 2.73 -6.35
C ASP A 119 -16.78 2.85 -7.78
N LEU A 120 -15.51 2.47 -8.00
CA LEU A 120 -14.89 2.40 -9.31
C LEU A 120 -15.19 1.11 -10.09
N GLY A 121 -16.00 0.21 -9.52
CA GLY A 121 -16.46 -1.01 -10.17
C GLY A 121 -15.63 -2.26 -9.93
N ALA A 122 -14.64 -2.21 -9.04
CA ALA A 122 -13.87 -3.40 -8.69
C ALA A 122 -14.72 -4.42 -7.93
N THR A 123 -14.58 -5.69 -8.29
CA THR A 123 -15.24 -6.82 -7.63
C THR A 123 -14.32 -7.52 -6.63
N THR A 124 -13.00 -7.27 -6.72
CA THR A 124 -11.98 -7.80 -5.81
C THR A 124 -10.92 -6.74 -5.54
N LEU A 125 -10.27 -6.87 -4.40
CA LEU A 125 -9.06 -6.14 -4.04
C LEU A 125 -7.98 -7.16 -3.71
N THR A 126 -6.86 -7.11 -4.41
CA THR A 126 -5.73 -8.04 -4.25
C THR A 126 -4.50 -7.31 -3.73
N LEU A 127 -3.59 -8.06 -3.14
CA LEU A 127 -2.29 -7.55 -2.70
C LEU A 127 -1.26 -8.68 -2.68
N HIS A 128 0.01 -8.31 -2.60
CA HIS A 128 1.09 -9.22 -2.29
C HIS A 128 1.70 -8.89 -0.92
N VAL A 129 2.02 -9.92 -0.16
CA VAL A 129 2.67 -9.78 1.15
C VAL A 129 3.71 -10.88 1.33
N PHE A 130 4.85 -10.54 1.89
CA PHE A 130 5.85 -11.53 2.21
C PHE A 130 5.37 -12.51 3.30
N ALA A 131 5.64 -13.79 3.11
CA ALA A 131 5.18 -14.87 4.00
C ALA A 131 5.62 -14.67 5.46
N ASN A 132 6.76 -14.05 5.70
CA ASN A 132 7.29 -13.79 7.03
C ASN A 132 6.97 -12.39 7.58
N ASN A 133 6.22 -11.56 6.84
CA ASN A 133 5.74 -10.27 7.35
C ASN A 133 4.44 -10.48 8.15
N GLN A 134 4.59 -10.97 9.39
CA GLN A 134 3.45 -11.37 10.22
C GLN A 134 2.56 -10.19 10.60
N ARG A 135 3.14 -9.02 10.80
CA ARG A 135 2.36 -7.80 11.13
C ARG A 135 1.41 -7.41 10.00
N ALA A 136 1.90 -7.36 8.77
CA ALA A 136 1.09 -7.06 7.61
C ALA A 136 0.04 -8.15 7.35
N ARG A 137 0.43 -9.43 7.41
CA ARG A 137 -0.50 -10.55 7.22
C ARG A 137 -1.63 -10.54 8.25
N SER A 138 -1.32 -10.24 9.50
CA SER A 138 -2.33 -10.12 10.56
C SER A 138 -3.33 -8.99 10.29
N LEU A 139 -2.84 -7.84 9.82
CA LEU A 139 -3.70 -6.73 9.41
C LEU A 139 -4.65 -7.14 8.29
N TYR A 140 -4.13 -7.75 7.24
CA TYR A 140 -4.92 -8.14 6.07
C TYR A 140 -5.95 -9.22 6.40
N ARG A 141 -5.57 -10.25 7.16
CA ARG A 141 -6.53 -11.27 7.63
C ARG A 141 -7.64 -10.64 8.47
N SER A 142 -7.30 -9.74 9.39
CA SER A 142 -8.30 -9.07 10.24
C SER A 142 -9.25 -8.18 9.45
N HIS A 143 -8.84 -7.79 8.23
CA HIS A 143 -9.65 -6.98 7.30
C HIS A 143 -10.37 -7.84 6.24
N GLY A 144 -10.35 -9.16 6.36
CA GLY A 144 -11.10 -10.07 5.50
C GLY A 144 -10.38 -10.56 4.25
N PHE A 145 -9.06 -10.35 4.14
CA PHE A 145 -8.27 -10.94 3.05
C PHE A 145 -7.98 -12.40 3.30
N ASP A 146 -8.21 -13.23 2.28
CA ASP A 146 -7.80 -14.63 2.26
C ASP A 146 -6.44 -14.77 1.57
N GLU A 147 -5.60 -15.65 2.09
CA GLU A 147 -4.31 -16.00 1.48
C GLU A 147 -4.54 -17.10 0.44
N GLU A 148 -4.75 -16.70 -0.81
CA GLU A 148 -5.20 -17.60 -1.88
C GLU A 148 -4.07 -18.27 -2.63
N MET A 149 -2.94 -17.58 -2.83
CA MET A 149 -1.82 -18.04 -3.65
C MET A 149 -0.50 -17.95 -2.91
N LEU A 150 0.40 -18.88 -3.22
CA LEU A 150 1.79 -18.84 -2.77
C LEU A 150 2.70 -18.59 -3.97
N ARG A 151 3.53 -17.54 -3.89
CA ARG A 151 4.62 -17.33 -4.83
C ARG A 151 5.88 -18.04 -4.32
N CYS A 152 6.39 -18.98 -5.09
CA CYS A 152 7.60 -19.72 -4.77
C CYS A 152 8.78 -19.18 -5.57
N ILE A 153 9.98 -19.17 -4.97
CA ILE A 153 11.20 -18.75 -5.64
C ILE A 153 12.31 -19.75 -5.36
N LYS A 154 13.07 -20.05 -6.39
CA LYS A 154 14.32 -20.83 -6.30
C LYS A 154 15.43 -20.01 -6.95
N TRP A 155 16.48 -19.76 -6.22
CA TRP A 155 17.66 -19.08 -6.76
C TRP A 155 18.50 -20.07 -7.56
N LEU A 156 18.84 -19.71 -8.79
CA LEU A 156 19.64 -20.52 -9.70
C LEU A 156 21.06 -19.93 -9.72
N ASP A 157 21.91 -20.43 -8.86
CA ASP A 157 23.31 -20.00 -8.75
C ASP A 157 24.20 -20.74 -9.76
#